data_297a848805ccb86fce5e8f94bbbf408b
#
_entry.id   297a848805ccb86fce5e8f94bbbf408b
#
_cell.length_a   1.000
_cell.length_b   1.000
_cell.length_c   1.000
_cell.angle_alpha   90.00
_cell.angle_beta   90.00
_cell.angle_gamma   90.00
#
_symmetry.space_group_name_H-M   'P 1'
#
loop_
_entity.id
_entity.type
_entity.pdbx_description
1 polymer ?
#
loop_
_entity_poly.entity_id
_entity_poly.type
_entity_poly.pdbx_seq_one_letter_code
_entity_poly.pdbx_strand_id
1 'polypeptide(L)'
;MKDYYEKSMRTLKLAGLSQSTQECYTRSVRQIVDFYEKTPDLISEVELEDYFLHRRDEDQWSASTLRIAHSGIRFFFQNVLKRDWHLLSYMNSKKEKRLPCVLSRQEVYNILNCVTVFHYYTFFSTVYACGFRLSEALKIEVSDIDKDRMMIHVHRGKGAKDRFVPISQNTLDLLRRYWRTHRNSQFIFPALGRGSNKAAVSKSPMSMGSVQNAFRQVKSTAGITKRYVSIHTLRHSYATHLLEAGTNPRLIQRYMGHSQLETTMGYFQFTNKGAEDAYNIIDNTMRGFDRVLN
;
A
#
# COMPACT_ATOMS: atom_id res chain seq x y z
N MET A 1 23.01 22.10 -9.87
CA MET A 1 22.04 21.22 -9.18
C MET A 1 20.66 21.83 -9.00
N LYS A 2 20.52 23.03 -8.42
CA LYS A 2 19.19 23.66 -8.19
C LYS A 2 18.36 23.82 -9.45
N ASP A 3 18.98 24.28 -10.54
CA ASP A 3 18.31 24.44 -11.85
C ASP A 3 17.79 23.12 -12.43
N TYR A 4 18.56 22.04 -12.38
CA TYR A 4 18.11 20.70 -12.83
C TYR A 4 16.99 20.15 -11.98
N TYR A 5 17.01 20.40 -10.66
CA TYR A 5 15.91 19.99 -9.78
C TYR A 5 14.60 20.72 -10.12
N GLU A 6 14.68 22.03 -10.31
CA GLU A 6 13.49 22.84 -10.66
C GLU A 6 12.92 22.44 -12.03
N LYS A 7 13.79 22.24 -13.04
CA LYS A 7 13.40 21.75 -14.36
C LYS A 7 12.75 20.36 -14.27
N SER A 8 13.36 19.45 -13.49
CA SER A 8 12.82 18.11 -13.27
C SER A 8 11.43 18.16 -12.63
N MET A 9 11.27 18.92 -11.53
CA MET A 9 9.99 19.08 -10.85
C MET A 9 8.91 19.69 -11.75
N ARG A 10 9.25 20.68 -12.55
CA ARG A 10 8.32 21.27 -13.53
C ARG A 10 7.87 20.25 -14.57
N THR A 11 8.81 19.48 -15.13
CA THR A 11 8.51 18.46 -16.15
C THR A 11 7.66 17.32 -15.57
N LEU A 12 7.96 16.86 -14.36
CA LEU A 12 7.20 15.83 -13.65
C LEU A 12 5.76 16.28 -13.33
N LYS A 13 5.58 17.55 -12.94
CA LYS A 13 4.25 18.14 -12.75
C LYS A 13 3.45 18.23 -14.04
N LEU A 14 4.07 18.67 -15.14
CA LEU A 14 3.43 18.73 -16.45
C LEU A 14 3.04 17.33 -16.97
N ALA A 15 3.80 16.30 -16.64
CA ALA A 15 3.47 14.90 -16.93
C ALA A 15 2.34 14.34 -16.04
N GLY A 16 1.76 15.12 -15.14
CA GLY A 16 0.65 14.70 -14.27
C GLY A 16 1.01 13.63 -13.23
N LEU A 17 2.30 13.46 -12.92
CA LEU A 17 2.76 12.44 -11.99
C LEU A 17 2.43 12.82 -10.53
N SER A 18 2.10 11.82 -9.71
CA SER A 18 1.80 12.03 -8.30
C SER A 18 3.00 12.61 -7.54
N GLN A 19 2.76 13.36 -6.47
CA GLN A 19 3.82 13.94 -5.65
C GLN A 19 4.83 12.89 -5.19
N SER A 20 4.37 11.73 -4.72
CA SER A 20 5.25 10.62 -4.30
C SER A 20 6.13 10.11 -5.45
N THR A 21 5.61 10.04 -6.69
CA THR A 21 6.39 9.66 -7.86
C THR A 21 7.42 10.74 -8.20
N GLN A 22 7.03 12.03 -8.11
CA GLN A 22 7.95 13.14 -8.33
C GLN A 22 9.13 13.08 -7.35
N GLU A 23 8.85 12.85 -6.06
CA GLU A 23 9.88 12.72 -5.02
C GLU A 23 10.79 11.50 -5.24
N CYS A 24 10.24 10.36 -5.64
CA CYS A 24 11.03 9.16 -5.94
C CYS A 24 11.95 9.38 -7.15
N TYR A 25 11.44 9.98 -8.21
CA TYR A 25 12.19 10.21 -9.45
C TYR A 25 13.31 11.24 -9.25
N THR A 26 13.03 12.35 -8.56
CA THR A 26 14.06 13.35 -8.25
C THR A 26 15.13 12.80 -7.31
N ARG A 27 14.74 11.95 -6.35
CA ARG A 27 15.70 11.25 -5.47
C ARG A 27 16.63 10.34 -6.28
N SER A 28 16.11 9.60 -7.25
CA SER A 28 16.92 8.71 -8.09
C SER A 28 17.98 9.48 -8.90
N VAL A 29 17.62 10.65 -9.44
CA VAL A 29 18.56 11.52 -10.13
C VAL A 29 19.59 12.09 -9.16
N ARG A 30 19.17 12.49 -7.96
CA ARG A 30 20.11 12.96 -6.93
C ARG A 30 21.10 11.87 -6.55
N GLN A 31 20.67 10.63 -6.35
CA GLN A 31 21.52 9.52 -5.96
C GLN A 31 22.65 9.21 -6.96
N ILE A 32 22.40 9.35 -8.27
CA ILE A 32 23.45 9.17 -9.27
C ILE A 32 24.41 10.36 -9.31
N VAL A 33 23.90 11.57 -9.12
CA VAL A 33 24.73 12.79 -9.01
C VAL A 33 25.64 12.74 -7.79
N ASP A 34 25.08 12.35 -6.63
CA ASP A 34 25.84 12.19 -5.39
C ASP A 34 26.90 11.07 -5.51
N PHE A 35 26.64 10.04 -6.33
CA PHE A 35 27.56 8.92 -6.54
C PHE A 35 28.78 9.29 -7.37
N TYR A 36 28.60 10.07 -8.43
CA TYR A 36 29.71 10.50 -9.31
C TYR A 36 30.26 11.89 -8.98
N GLU A 37 29.63 12.62 -8.05
CA GLU A 37 29.95 14.02 -7.73
C GLU A 37 29.96 14.93 -8.97
N LYS A 38 29.15 14.58 -9.99
CA LYS A 38 29.03 15.28 -11.27
C LYS A 38 27.63 15.83 -11.47
N THR A 39 27.50 16.90 -12.24
CA THR A 39 26.18 17.35 -12.72
C THR A 39 25.59 16.34 -13.70
N PRO A 40 24.26 16.19 -13.74
CA PRO A 40 23.65 15.10 -14.50
C PRO A 40 23.89 15.16 -16.01
N ASP A 41 24.18 16.35 -16.54
CA ASP A 41 24.51 16.55 -17.95
C ASP A 41 25.93 16.06 -18.33
N LEU A 42 26.82 15.90 -17.37
CA LEU A 42 28.17 15.38 -17.55
C LEU A 42 28.28 13.86 -17.35
N ILE A 43 27.21 13.21 -16.91
CA ILE A 43 27.19 11.75 -16.76
C ILE A 43 27.03 11.12 -18.16
N SER A 44 27.90 10.15 -18.46
CA SER A 44 27.87 9.38 -19.69
C SER A 44 26.97 8.15 -19.60
N GLU A 45 26.66 7.54 -20.75
CA GLU A 45 25.87 6.28 -20.79
C GLU A 45 26.61 5.12 -20.13
N VAL A 46 27.93 5.03 -20.30
CA VAL A 46 28.79 4.01 -19.67
C VAL A 46 28.76 4.16 -18.14
N GLU A 47 28.93 5.37 -17.64
CA GLU A 47 28.83 5.63 -16.19
C GLU A 47 27.42 5.27 -15.64
N LEU A 48 26.37 5.47 -16.42
CA LEU A 48 25.03 5.04 -16.00
C LEU A 48 24.93 3.51 -15.93
N GLU A 49 25.53 2.78 -16.85
CA GLU A 49 25.61 1.32 -16.81
C GLU A 49 26.38 0.84 -15.57
N ASP A 50 27.56 1.37 -15.33
CA ASP A 50 28.39 1.06 -14.18
C ASP A 50 27.67 1.38 -12.84
N TYR A 51 26.93 2.49 -12.79
CA TYR A 51 26.12 2.84 -11.63
C TYR A 51 25.07 1.76 -11.32
N PHE A 52 24.31 1.29 -12.31
CA PHE A 52 23.28 0.29 -12.08
C PHE A 52 23.88 -1.08 -11.73
N LEU A 53 25.03 -1.44 -12.33
CA LEU A 53 25.76 -2.66 -11.97
C LEU A 53 26.21 -2.58 -10.51
N HIS A 54 26.87 -1.48 -10.10
CA HIS A 54 27.29 -1.26 -8.72
C HIS A 54 26.11 -1.33 -7.73
N ARG A 55 24.99 -0.65 -8.04
CA ARG A 55 23.80 -0.67 -7.17
C ARG A 55 23.17 -2.06 -7.05
N ARG A 56 23.27 -2.88 -8.10
CA ARG A 56 22.80 -4.26 -8.10
C ARG A 56 23.74 -5.20 -7.34
N ASP A 57 25.02 -5.13 -7.65
CA ASP A 57 26.00 -6.16 -7.28
C ASP A 57 26.69 -5.84 -5.95
N GLU A 58 27.02 -4.58 -5.68
CA GLU A 58 27.68 -4.14 -4.43
C GLU A 58 26.65 -3.72 -3.37
N ASP A 59 25.74 -2.80 -3.72
CA ASP A 59 24.73 -2.30 -2.78
C ASP A 59 23.55 -3.23 -2.60
N GLN A 60 23.43 -4.31 -3.38
CA GLN A 60 22.37 -5.32 -3.30
C GLN A 60 20.96 -4.72 -3.36
N TRP A 61 20.77 -3.70 -4.20
CA TRP A 61 19.45 -3.10 -4.36
C TRP A 61 18.43 -4.11 -4.87
N SER A 62 17.25 -4.10 -4.27
CA SER A 62 16.16 -4.94 -4.73
C SER A 62 15.76 -4.61 -6.18
N ALA A 63 15.25 -5.59 -6.92
CA ALA A 63 14.74 -5.40 -8.28
C ALA A 63 13.65 -4.30 -8.36
N SER A 64 12.88 -4.07 -7.29
CA SER A 64 11.90 -2.98 -7.24
C SER A 64 12.56 -1.61 -7.07
N THR A 65 13.63 -1.51 -6.27
CA THR A 65 14.41 -0.27 -6.08
C THR A 65 15.09 0.12 -7.39
N LEU A 66 15.77 -0.84 -8.04
CA LEU A 66 16.42 -0.64 -9.35
C LEU A 66 15.42 -0.14 -10.41
N ARG A 67 14.21 -0.71 -10.43
CA ARG A 67 13.17 -0.32 -11.38
C ARG A 67 12.66 1.09 -11.17
N ILE A 68 12.48 1.51 -9.91
CA ILE A 68 12.09 2.89 -9.58
C ILE A 68 13.19 3.86 -9.97
N ALA A 69 14.45 3.54 -9.63
CA ALA A 69 15.62 4.36 -10.00
C ALA A 69 15.75 4.48 -11.52
N HIS A 70 15.68 3.36 -12.24
CA HIS A 70 15.69 3.34 -13.70
C HIS A 70 14.57 4.23 -14.29
N SER A 71 13.33 4.07 -13.81
CA SER A 71 12.21 4.87 -14.30
C SER A 71 12.41 6.37 -14.07
N GLY A 72 12.94 6.75 -12.90
CA GLY A 72 13.21 8.16 -12.56
C GLY A 72 14.36 8.74 -13.39
N ILE A 73 15.45 8.02 -13.52
CA ILE A 73 16.63 8.42 -14.30
C ILE A 73 16.26 8.50 -15.79
N ARG A 74 15.60 7.47 -16.33
CA ARG A 74 15.10 7.47 -17.70
C ARG A 74 14.22 8.69 -17.99
N PHE A 75 13.23 8.96 -17.11
CA PHE A 75 12.36 10.12 -17.27
C PHE A 75 13.16 11.41 -17.35
N PHE A 76 14.16 11.58 -16.47
CA PHE A 76 14.99 12.76 -16.42
C PHE A 76 15.83 12.95 -17.69
N PHE A 77 16.58 11.91 -18.08
CA PHE A 77 17.43 11.99 -19.26
C PHE A 77 16.63 12.24 -20.55
N GLN A 78 15.51 11.56 -20.72
CA GLN A 78 14.66 11.71 -21.90
C GLN A 78 13.89 13.05 -21.93
N ASN A 79 13.32 13.47 -20.80
CA ASN A 79 12.37 14.60 -20.80
C ASN A 79 13.00 15.92 -20.36
N VAL A 80 14.06 15.91 -19.56
CA VAL A 80 14.74 17.12 -19.07
C VAL A 80 16.00 17.42 -19.88
N LEU A 81 16.88 16.43 -20.09
CA LEU A 81 18.12 16.58 -20.84
C LEU A 81 17.96 16.31 -22.35
N LYS A 82 16.81 15.74 -22.78
CA LYS A 82 16.54 15.39 -24.18
C LYS A 82 17.58 14.42 -24.78
N ARG A 83 18.07 13.49 -23.94
CA ARG A 83 18.98 12.42 -24.33
C ARG A 83 18.24 11.11 -24.34
N ASP A 84 18.30 10.37 -25.45
CA ASP A 84 17.71 9.04 -25.58
C ASP A 84 18.84 8.01 -25.67
N TRP A 85 19.15 7.36 -24.56
CA TRP A 85 20.20 6.38 -24.46
C TRP A 85 19.67 4.96 -24.65
N HIS A 86 20.41 4.16 -25.42
CA HIS A 86 20.01 2.79 -25.73
C HIS A 86 19.91 1.92 -24.48
N LEU A 87 20.81 2.10 -23.51
CA LEU A 87 20.79 1.44 -22.20
C LEU A 87 19.43 1.51 -21.53
N LEU A 88 18.80 2.70 -21.55
CA LEU A 88 17.51 2.93 -20.89
C LEU A 88 16.33 2.19 -21.54
N SER A 89 16.51 1.62 -22.74
CA SER A 89 15.48 0.87 -23.46
C SER A 89 15.42 -0.61 -23.07
N TYR A 90 16.57 -1.25 -22.81
CA TYR A 90 16.66 -2.70 -22.55
C TYR A 90 16.86 -3.09 -21.09
N MET A 91 17.16 -2.13 -20.21
CA MET A 91 17.25 -2.40 -18.78
C MET A 91 15.90 -2.87 -18.22
N ASN A 92 15.75 -4.15 -18.01
CA ASN A 92 14.55 -4.75 -17.46
C ASN A 92 14.88 -5.53 -16.17
N SER A 93 14.43 -5.05 -15.05
CA SER A 93 14.43 -5.84 -13.81
C SER A 93 13.23 -6.78 -13.80
N LYS A 94 13.45 -8.08 -13.82
CA LYS A 94 12.36 -9.08 -13.73
C LYS A 94 11.50 -8.79 -12.49
N LYS A 95 10.18 -8.75 -12.68
CA LYS A 95 9.23 -8.68 -11.57
C LYS A 95 9.22 -10.01 -10.82
N GLU A 96 9.85 -10.07 -9.67
CA GLU A 96 9.55 -11.16 -8.73
C GLU A 96 8.10 -10.99 -8.23
N LYS A 97 7.23 -11.91 -8.58
CA LYS A 97 5.89 -11.99 -8.00
C LYS A 97 6.00 -12.72 -6.66
N ARG A 98 6.24 -11.99 -5.59
CA ARG A 98 6.13 -12.57 -4.24
C ARG A 98 4.67 -12.61 -3.84
N LEU A 99 4.24 -13.73 -3.28
CA LEU A 99 2.93 -13.83 -2.68
C LEU A 99 2.83 -12.88 -1.49
N PRO A 100 1.72 -12.15 -1.33
CA PRO A 100 1.53 -11.28 -0.18
C PRO A 100 1.50 -12.10 1.12
N CYS A 101 2.08 -11.58 2.18
CA CYS A 101 1.93 -12.19 3.51
C CYS A 101 0.51 -11.95 4.03
N VAL A 102 -0.11 -12.99 4.58
CA VAL A 102 -1.44 -12.95 5.19
C VAL A 102 -1.33 -13.38 6.65
N LEU A 103 -2.01 -12.69 7.54
CA LEU A 103 -2.16 -13.03 8.95
C LEU A 103 -3.44 -13.84 9.14
N SER A 104 -3.42 -14.82 10.02
CA SER A 104 -4.64 -15.47 10.48
C SER A 104 -5.50 -14.51 11.32
N ARG A 105 -6.77 -14.83 11.54
CA ARG A 105 -7.66 -14.03 12.42
C ARG A 105 -7.06 -13.93 13.84
N GLN A 106 -6.46 -15.01 14.35
CA GLN A 106 -5.84 -15.02 15.66
C GLN A 106 -4.60 -14.11 15.72
N GLU A 107 -3.76 -14.11 14.68
CA GLU A 107 -2.60 -13.21 14.61
C GLU A 107 -3.02 -11.73 14.55
N VAL A 108 -4.08 -11.40 13.80
CA VAL A 108 -4.65 -10.04 13.78
C VAL A 108 -5.16 -9.67 15.17
N TYR A 109 -5.91 -10.56 15.82
CA TYR A 109 -6.40 -10.37 17.17
C TYR A 109 -5.25 -10.12 18.17
N ASN A 110 -4.20 -10.92 18.13
CA ASN A 110 -3.02 -10.77 18.98
C ASN A 110 -2.33 -9.41 18.76
N ILE A 111 -2.16 -8.99 17.49
CA ILE A 111 -1.61 -7.67 17.16
C ILE A 111 -2.48 -6.57 17.78
N LEU A 112 -3.78 -6.58 17.56
CA LEU A 112 -4.68 -5.54 18.06
C LEU A 112 -4.71 -5.48 19.59
N ASN A 113 -4.68 -6.63 20.28
CA ASN A 113 -4.64 -6.70 21.75
C ASN A 113 -3.34 -6.15 22.35
N CYS A 114 -2.23 -6.20 21.61
CA CYS A 114 -0.97 -5.61 22.06
C CYS A 114 -0.92 -4.08 21.87
N VAL A 115 -1.93 -3.46 21.24
CA VAL A 115 -1.96 -2.01 21.04
C VAL A 115 -2.53 -1.33 22.28
N THR A 116 -1.69 -0.71 23.09
CA THR A 116 -2.10 0.01 24.32
C THR A 116 -2.59 1.43 24.05
N VAL A 117 -2.18 2.02 22.95
CA VAL A 117 -2.46 3.42 22.61
C VAL A 117 -3.72 3.51 21.76
N PHE A 118 -4.74 4.19 22.25
CA PHE A 118 -6.10 4.17 21.69
C PHE A 118 -6.18 4.65 20.24
N HIS A 119 -5.46 5.71 19.85
CA HIS A 119 -5.49 6.17 18.46
C HIS A 119 -4.86 5.15 17.48
N TYR A 120 -3.79 4.43 17.86
CA TYR A 120 -3.22 3.37 17.05
C TYR A 120 -4.13 2.13 17.00
N TYR A 121 -4.74 1.77 18.12
CA TYR A 121 -5.74 0.71 18.15
C TYR A 121 -6.88 0.99 17.17
N THR A 122 -7.47 2.18 17.26
CA THR A 122 -8.56 2.60 16.37
C THR A 122 -8.11 2.60 14.91
N PHE A 123 -6.91 3.13 14.64
CA PHE A 123 -6.36 3.17 13.28
C PHE A 123 -6.17 1.77 12.69
N PHE A 124 -5.47 0.87 13.39
CA PHE A 124 -5.21 -0.47 12.88
C PHE A 124 -6.49 -1.31 12.75
N SER A 125 -7.40 -1.18 13.71
CA SER A 125 -8.72 -1.81 13.62
C SER A 125 -9.50 -1.34 12.39
N THR A 126 -9.47 -0.03 12.11
CA THR A 126 -10.14 0.54 10.92
C THR A 126 -9.49 0.06 9.62
N VAL A 127 -8.16 0.03 9.55
CA VAL A 127 -7.44 -0.50 8.38
C VAL A 127 -7.81 -1.95 8.11
N TYR A 128 -7.89 -2.77 9.16
CA TYR A 128 -8.28 -4.18 9.03
C TYR A 128 -9.75 -4.33 8.69
N ALA A 129 -10.66 -3.65 9.39
CA ALA A 129 -12.10 -3.81 9.21
C ALA A 129 -12.62 -3.31 7.85
N CYS A 130 -11.92 -2.36 7.21
CA CYS A 130 -12.31 -1.73 5.96
C CYS A 130 -11.38 -2.04 4.78
N GLY A 131 -10.26 -2.69 5.02
CA GLY A 131 -9.27 -2.99 3.97
C GLY A 131 -8.64 -1.75 3.34
N PHE A 132 -8.49 -0.65 4.07
CA PHE A 132 -7.91 0.59 3.54
C PHE A 132 -6.42 0.47 3.24
N ARG A 133 -5.94 1.25 2.25
CA ARG A 133 -4.51 1.56 2.15
C ARG A 133 -4.11 2.49 3.28
N LEU A 134 -2.86 2.40 3.75
CA LEU A 134 -2.34 3.26 4.81
C LEU A 134 -2.63 4.75 4.55
N SER A 135 -2.34 5.22 3.35
CA SER A 135 -2.56 6.63 2.97
C SER A 135 -4.03 7.01 2.86
N GLU A 136 -4.92 6.09 2.53
CA GLU A 136 -6.36 6.30 2.50
C GLU A 136 -6.90 6.43 3.93
N ALA A 137 -6.56 5.48 4.81
CA ALA A 137 -7.00 5.51 6.21
C ALA A 137 -6.57 6.79 6.94
N LEU A 138 -5.34 7.26 6.69
CA LEU A 138 -4.85 8.51 7.28
C LEU A 138 -5.67 9.74 6.85
N LYS A 139 -6.20 9.74 5.64
CA LYS A 139 -6.90 10.88 5.03
C LYS A 139 -8.42 10.83 5.18
N ILE A 140 -8.96 9.88 5.94
CA ILE A 140 -10.42 9.82 6.18
C ILE A 140 -10.85 11.09 6.92
N GLU A 141 -11.81 11.78 6.34
CA GLU A 141 -12.45 12.96 6.94
C GLU A 141 -13.75 12.57 7.67
N VAL A 142 -14.19 13.42 8.58
CA VAL A 142 -15.44 13.20 9.31
C VAL A 142 -16.64 13.18 8.35
N SER A 143 -16.59 14.02 7.30
CA SER A 143 -17.60 14.11 6.24
C SER A 143 -17.68 12.88 5.34
N ASP A 144 -16.63 12.02 5.33
CA ASP A 144 -16.61 10.80 4.51
C ASP A 144 -17.49 9.68 5.08
N ILE A 145 -17.89 9.79 6.35
CA ILE A 145 -18.64 8.75 7.03
C ILE A 145 -20.15 8.96 6.83
N ASP A 146 -20.75 8.14 5.97
CA ASP A 146 -22.19 8.04 5.81
C ASP A 146 -22.74 7.00 6.82
N LYS A 147 -23.24 7.50 7.96
CA LYS A 147 -23.77 6.67 9.04
C LYS A 147 -25.10 5.98 8.65
N ASP A 148 -25.86 6.59 7.75
CA ASP A 148 -27.21 6.09 7.40
C ASP A 148 -27.09 4.95 6.40
N ARG A 149 -26.09 5.00 5.50
CA ARG A 149 -25.77 3.92 4.57
C ARG A 149 -24.72 2.94 5.09
N MET A 150 -24.13 3.22 6.27
CA MET A 150 -23.03 2.43 6.85
C MET A 150 -21.85 2.27 5.87
N MET A 151 -21.40 3.39 5.30
CA MET A 151 -20.34 3.44 4.30
C MET A 151 -19.32 4.52 4.64
N ILE A 152 -18.06 4.32 4.22
CA ILE A 152 -17.04 5.37 4.17
C ILE A 152 -16.71 5.66 2.72
N HIS A 153 -16.76 6.92 2.33
CA HIS A 153 -16.31 7.41 1.04
C HIS A 153 -14.78 7.53 1.02
N VAL A 154 -14.13 6.88 0.08
CA VAL A 154 -12.69 6.98 -0.13
C VAL A 154 -12.43 7.79 -1.37
N HIS A 155 -12.00 9.03 -1.17
CA HIS A 155 -11.67 9.95 -2.25
C HIS A 155 -10.34 9.61 -2.90
N ARG A 156 -10.29 9.74 -4.24
CA ARG A 156 -9.07 9.69 -5.06
C ARG A 156 -8.13 8.54 -4.68
N GLY A 157 -8.66 7.34 -4.61
CA GLY A 157 -7.87 6.13 -4.46
C GLY A 157 -6.83 5.99 -5.58
N LYS A 158 -6.08 4.88 -5.62
CA LYS A 158 -5.10 4.63 -6.69
C LYS A 158 -5.76 4.77 -8.08
N GLY A 159 -5.27 5.70 -8.90
CA GLY A 159 -5.84 6.04 -10.21
C GLY A 159 -7.00 7.05 -10.16
N ALA A 160 -7.07 7.87 -9.10
CA ALA A 160 -8.06 8.95 -8.89
C ALA A 160 -9.54 8.47 -8.94
N LYS A 161 -9.82 7.20 -8.61
CA LYS A 161 -11.17 6.65 -8.57
C LYS A 161 -11.70 6.65 -7.14
N ASP A 162 -12.88 7.20 -6.95
CA ASP A 162 -13.61 7.18 -5.71
C ASP A 162 -14.30 5.82 -5.50
N ARG A 163 -14.49 5.43 -4.25
CA ARG A 163 -15.24 4.25 -3.88
C ARG A 163 -15.87 4.36 -2.51
N PHE A 164 -16.92 3.61 -2.30
CA PHE A 164 -17.54 3.43 -0.98
C PHE A 164 -17.13 2.09 -0.38
N VAL A 165 -16.79 2.08 0.90
CA VAL A 165 -16.41 0.89 1.67
C VAL A 165 -17.40 0.71 2.80
N PRO A 166 -18.04 -0.47 2.94
CA PRO A 166 -18.98 -0.72 4.03
C PRO A 166 -18.24 -0.79 5.37
N ILE A 167 -18.90 -0.31 6.41
CA ILE A 167 -18.43 -0.39 7.79
C ILE A 167 -19.43 -1.12 8.67
N SER A 168 -18.96 -1.85 9.67
CA SER A 168 -19.80 -2.44 10.70
C SER A 168 -20.18 -1.40 11.76
N GLN A 169 -21.27 -1.67 12.50
CA GLN A 169 -21.67 -0.83 13.63
C GLN A 169 -20.53 -0.70 14.66
N ASN A 170 -19.84 -1.80 14.96
CA ASN A 170 -18.70 -1.80 15.89
C ASN A 170 -17.57 -0.86 15.42
N THR A 171 -17.28 -0.83 14.12
CA THR A 171 -16.27 0.06 13.54
C THR A 171 -16.73 1.51 13.66
N LEU A 172 -17.98 1.81 13.36
CA LEU A 172 -18.54 3.16 13.47
C LEU A 172 -18.49 3.66 14.94
N ASP A 173 -18.85 2.81 15.89
CA ASP A 173 -18.85 3.18 17.31
C ASP A 173 -17.42 3.35 17.84
N LEU A 174 -16.46 2.56 17.38
CA LEU A 174 -15.04 2.73 17.68
C LEU A 174 -14.54 4.09 17.15
N LEU A 175 -14.85 4.43 15.89
CA LEU A 175 -14.48 5.72 15.30
C LEU A 175 -15.12 6.90 16.06
N ARG A 176 -16.40 6.80 16.43
CA ARG A 176 -17.09 7.81 17.24
C ARG A 176 -16.45 7.99 18.62
N ARG A 177 -16.12 6.89 19.31
CA ARG A 177 -15.42 6.93 20.61
C ARG A 177 -14.09 7.65 20.48
N TYR A 178 -13.33 7.33 19.46
CA TYR A 178 -12.04 7.97 19.23
C TYR A 178 -12.21 9.45 18.86
N TRP A 179 -13.11 9.78 17.94
CA TRP A 179 -13.38 11.16 17.53
C TRP A 179 -13.77 12.05 18.72
N ARG A 180 -14.53 11.53 19.69
CA ARG A 180 -14.89 12.28 20.92
C ARG A 180 -13.68 12.71 21.73
N THR A 181 -12.54 12.07 21.63
CA THR A 181 -11.32 12.43 22.37
C THR A 181 -10.64 13.70 21.85
N HIS A 182 -10.85 14.05 20.59
CA HIS A 182 -10.18 15.21 19.98
C HIS A 182 -11.14 16.15 19.23
N ARG A 183 -12.30 15.70 18.79
CA ARG A 183 -13.34 16.48 18.10
C ARG A 183 -12.81 17.33 16.94
N ASN A 184 -11.81 16.84 16.21
CA ASN A 184 -11.31 17.53 15.01
C ASN A 184 -12.42 17.63 13.97
N SER A 185 -12.57 18.81 13.34
CA SER A 185 -13.65 19.08 12.39
C SER A 185 -13.44 18.44 11.03
N GLN A 186 -12.19 18.12 10.68
CA GLN A 186 -11.85 17.60 9.36
C GLN A 186 -11.47 16.12 9.42
N PHE A 187 -10.40 15.76 10.15
CA PHE A 187 -9.83 14.41 10.11
C PHE A 187 -10.34 13.50 11.21
N ILE A 188 -10.58 12.24 10.86
CA ILE A 188 -10.79 11.17 11.87
C ILE A 188 -9.47 10.86 12.59
N PHE A 189 -8.34 10.89 11.89
CA PHE A 189 -7.01 10.62 12.44
C PHE A 189 -6.09 11.84 12.32
N PRO A 190 -6.34 12.92 13.08
CA PRO A 190 -5.54 14.15 13.02
C PRO A 190 -4.14 13.94 13.61
N ALA A 191 -3.17 14.76 13.19
CA ALA A 191 -1.86 14.80 13.82
C ALA A 191 -1.98 15.24 15.29
N LEU A 192 -1.38 14.44 16.19
CA LEU A 192 -1.59 14.61 17.63
C LEU A 192 -0.76 15.75 18.23
N GLY A 193 0.39 16.09 17.65
CA GLY A 193 1.27 17.14 18.18
C GLY A 193 1.65 16.95 19.67
N ARG A 194 2.46 17.86 20.21
CA ARG A 194 2.75 17.90 21.65
C ARG A 194 1.78 18.88 22.34
N GLY A 195 0.84 18.38 23.15
CA GLY A 195 -0.13 19.19 23.94
C GLY A 195 -1.59 18.80 23.71
N SER A 196 -2.43 18.96 24.71
CA SER A 196 -3.79 18.41 24.83
C SER A 196 -4.79 18.85 23.74
N ASN A 197 -4.64 20.04 23.15
CA ASN A 197 -5.62 20.57 22.19
C ASN A 197 -5.14 20.57 20.74
N LYS A 198 -3.91 20.08 20.45
CA LYS A 198 -3.36 20.15 19.08
C LYS A 198 -4.07 19.25 18.09
N ALA A 199 -4.57 18.11 18.53
CA ALA A 199 -5.34 17.22 17.69
C ALA A 199 -6.65 17.85 17.19
N ALA A 200 -7.35 18.58 18.06
CA ALA A 200 -8.63 19.24 17.73
C ALA A 200 -8.50 20.26 16.59
N VAL A 201 -7.41 21.02 16.57
CA VAL A 201 -7.15 22.09 15.60
C VAL A 201 -6.19 21.71 14.47
N SER A 202 -5.75 20.47 14.45
CA SER A 202 -4.79 20.01 13.44
C SER A 202 -5.40 20.05 12.04
N LYS A 203 -4.66 20.63 11.09
CA LYS A 203 -4.99 20.66 9.66
C LYS A 203 -4.26 19.59 8.85
N SER A 204 -3.66 18.63 9.52
CA SER A 204 -2.97 17.51 8.89
C SER A 204 -3.30 16.20 9.57
N PRO A 205 -3.31 15.08 8.84
CA PRO A 205 -3.51 13.75 9.43
C PRO A 205 -2.27 13.29 10.22
N MET A 206 -2.40 12.20 10.97
CA MET A 206 -1.28 11.52 11.61
C MET A 206 -0.17 11.22 10.60
N SER A 207 1.09 11.27 11.06
CA SER A 207 2.23 10.99 10.20
C SER A 207 2.28 9.50 9.84
N MET A 208 2.54 9.21 8.58
CA MET A 208 2.71 7.83 8.08
C MET A 208 3.84 7.10 8.83
N GLY A 209 4.93 7.79 9.10
CA GLY A 209 6.08 7.23 9.80
C GLY A 209 5.77 6.83 11.24
N SER A 210 5.00 7.66 11.99
CA SER A 210 4.61 7.32 13.38
C SER A 210 3.74 6.06 13.42
N VAL A 211 2.77 5.96 12.51
CA VAL A 211 1.87 4.80 12.42
C VAL A 211 2.63 3.54 12.02
N GLN A 212 3.57 3.63 11.06
CA GLN A 212 4.42 2.50 10.66
C GLN A 212 5.36 2.05 11.78
N ASN A 213 5.93 2.99 12.54
CA ASN A 213 6.79 2.66 13.69
C ASN A 213 5.99 1.98 14.80
N ALA A 214 4.82 2.52 15.16
CA ALA A 214 3.93 1.91 16.13
C ALA A 214 3.53 0.48 15.73
N PHE A 215 3.19 0.26 14.47
CA PHE A 215 2.85 -1.08 13.98
C PHE A 215 4.03 -2.07 14.09
N ARG A 216 5.27 -1.61 13.78
CA ARG A 216 6.46 -2.47 13.94
C ARG A 216 6.69 -2.89 15.38
N GLN A 217 6.52 -1.97 16.34
CA GLN A 217 6.63 -2.27 17.78
C GLN A 217 5.57 -3.28 18.20
N VAL A 218 4.30 -3.01 17.88
CA VAL A 218 3.19 -3.88 18.25
C VAL A 218 3.33 -5.26 17.63
N LYS A 219 3.74 -5.36 16.36
CA LYS A 219 4.03 -6.64 15.71
C LYS A 219 5.07 -7.45 16.49
N SER A 220 6.15 -6.82 16.95
CA SER A 220 7.19 -7.46 17.76
C SER A 220 6.63 -7.94 19.09
N THR A 221 5.89 -7.09 19.80
CA THR A 221 5.25 -7.43 21.10
C THR A 221 4.25 -8.58 20.97
N ALA A 222 3.51 -8.64 19.85
CA ALA A 222 2.55 -9.71 19.58
C ALA A 222 3.22 -11.05 19.16
N GLY A 223 4.54 -11.12 19.12
CA GLY A 223 5.27 -12.35 18.78
C GLY A 223 5.11 -12.79 17.33
N ILE A 224 4.78 -11.87 16.40
CA ILE A 224 4.59 -12.23 15.00
C ILE A 224 5.95 -12.37 14.29
N THR A 225 6.33 -13.60 14.01
CA THR A 225 7.61 -13.98 13.38
C THR A 225 7.58 -13.96 11.84
N LYS A 226 6.38 -13.93 11.25
CA LYS A 226 6.23 -13.89 9.79
C LYS A 226 7.01 -12.74 9.18
N ARG A 227 7.77 -13.04 8.11
CA ARG A 227 8.53 -12.03 7.35
C ARG A 227 7.58 -11.11 6.58
N TYR A 228 8.03 -9.88 6.31
CA TYR A 228 7.33 -8.89 5.48
C TYR A 228 5.94 -8.43 5.99
N VAL A 229 5.62 -8.67 7.26
CA VAL A 229 4.39 -8.15 7.89
C VAL A 229 4.50 -6.65 8.07
N SER A 230 3.53 -5.94 7.52
CA SER A 230 3.38 -4.48 7.58
C SER A 230 1.90 -4.11 7.76
N ILE A 231 1.58 -2.82 7.85
CA ILE A 231 0.18 -2.35 7.89
C ILE A 231 -0.60 -2.82 6.65
N HIS A 232 0.05 -2.92 5.48
CA HIS A 232 -0.59 -3.47 4.28
C HIS A 232 -1.00 -4.92 4.42
N THR A 233 -0.33 -5.68 5.29
CA THR A 233 -0.71 -7.06 5.60
C THR A 233 -2.08 -7.16 6.25
N LEU A 234 -2.49 -6.17 7.09
CA LEU A 234 -3.85 -6.11 7.62
C LEU A 234 -4.90 -6.03 6.49
N ARG A 235 -4.62 -5.22 5.48
CA ARG A 235 -5.48 -5.12 4.29
C ARG A 235 -5.50 -6.41 3.47
N HIS A 236 -4.36 -7.09 3.30
CA HIS A 236 -4.30 -8.39 2.63
C HIS A 236 -5.12 -9.44 3.38
N SER A 237 -4.96 -9.48 4.71
CA SER A 237 -5.70 -10.38 5.60
C SER A 237 -7.22 -10.11 5.55
N TYR A 238 -7.65 -8.84 5.52
CA TYR A 238 -9.05 -8.49 5.31
C TYR A 238 -9.61 -9.11 4.03
N ALA A 239 -8.93 -8.94 2.90
CA ALA A 239 -9.38 -9.49 1.62
C ALA A 239 -9.46 -11.02 1.65
N THR A 240 -8.45 -11.69 2.21
CA THR A 240 -8.41 -13.15 2.35
C THR A 240 -9.53 -13.65 3.26
N HIS A 241 -9.73 -13.03 4.43
CA HIS A 241 -10.77 -13.41 5.37
C HIS A 241 -12.19 -13.19 4.83
N LEU A 242 -12.41 -12.19 3.97
CA LEU A 242 -13.68 -12.02 3.26
C LEU A 242 -13.91 -13.11 2.22
N LEU A 243 -12.86 -13.52 1.49
CA LEU A 243 -12.94 -14.64 0.56
C LEU A 243 -13.26 -15.95 1.28
N GLU A 244 -12.58 -16.25 2.39
CA GLU A 244 -12.84 -17.41 3.26
C GLU A 244 -14.28 -17.40 3.79
N ALA A 245 -14.83 -16.22 4.08
CA ALA A 245 -16.23 -16.06 4.47
C ALA A 245 -17.23 -16.18 3.31
N GLY A 246 -16.75 -16.42 2.07
CA GLY A 246 -17.62 -16.60 0.91
C GLY A 246 -18.07 -15.30 0.25
N THR A 247 -17.45 -14.17 0.54
CA THR A 247 -17.78 -12.91 -0.11
C THR A 247 -17.39 -12.94 -1.59
N ASN A 248 -18.29 -12.46 -2.45
CA ASN A 248 -18.05 -12.41 -3.89
C ASN A 248 -16.77 -11.60 -4.22
N PRO A 249 -15.82 -12.17 -4.99
CA PRO A 249 -14.55 -11.52 -5.34
C PRO A 249 -14.70 -10.15 -6.02
N ARG A 250 -15.77 -9.95 -6.80
CA ARG A 250 -16.07 -8.65 -7.44
C ARG A 250 -16.41 -7.58 -6.41
N LEU A 251 -17.10 -7.92 -5.32
CA LEU A 251 -17.38 -7.00 -4.22
C LEU A 251 -16.09 -6.64 -3.50
N ILE A 252 -15.24 -7.63 -3.21
CA ILE A 252 -13.93 -7.40 -2.61
C ILE A 252 -13.07 -6.50 -3.50
N GLN A 253 -13.02 -6.77 -4.81
CA GLN A 253 -12.33 -5.92 -5.78
C GLN A 253 -12.80 -4.46 -5.68
N ARG A 254 -14.13 -4.25 -5.63
CA ARG A 254 -14.74 -2.92 -5.52
C ARG A 254 -14.35 -2.23 -4.21
N TYR A 255 -14.50 -2.91 -3.07
CA TYR A 255 -14.18 -2.35 -1.75
C TYR A 255 -12.69 -2.07 -1.59
N MET A 256 -11.84 -2.94 -2.11
CA MET A 256 -10.38 -2.76 -2.10
C MET A 256 -9.91 -1.69 -3.11
N GLY A 257 -10.71 -1.33 -4.11
CA GLY A 257 -10.30 -0.44 -5.19
C GLY A 257 -9.13 -1.03 -6.00
N HIS A 258 -9.24 -2.32 -6.36
CA HIS A 258 -8.31 -2.96 -7.27
C HIS A 258 -8.73 -2.68 -8.71
N SER A 259 -7.84 -2.12 -9.52
CA SER A 259 -8.09 -1.83 -10.95
C SER A 259 -8.26 -3.11 -11.76
N GLN A 260 -7.60 -4.20 -11.34
CA GLN A 260 -7.62 -5.51 -12.00
C GLN A 260 -8.11 -6.57 -11.02
N LEU A 261 -8.97 -7.47 -11.50
CA LEU A 261 -9.51 -8.57 -10.70
C LEU A 261 -8.42 -9.55 -10.28
N GLU A 262 -7.40 -9.75 -11.11
CA GLU A 262 -6.24 -10.62 -10.85
C GLU A 262 -5.57 -10.29 -9.53
N THR A 263 -5.55 -9.00 -9.14
CA THR A 263 -5.02 -8.59 -7.82
C THR A 263 -5.84 -9.17 -6.68
N THR A 264 -7.15 -9.28 -6.82
CA THR A 264 -8.05 -9.89 -5.83
C THR A 264 -7.99 -11.41 -5.90
N MET A 265 -7.94 -11.97 -7.12
CA MET A 265 -7.81 -13.42 -7.32
C MET A 265 -6.50 -13.98 -6.74
N GLY A 266 -5.43 -13.19 -6.67
CA GLY A 266 -4.19 -13.58 -6.00
C GLY A 266 -4.38 -13.98 -4.52
N TYR A 267 -5.46 -13.57 -3.86
CA TYR A 267 -5.74 -13.97 -2.48
C TYR A 267 -6.37 -15.37 -2.37
N PHE A 268 -6.95 -15.91 -3.44
CA PHE A 268 -7.50 -17.28 -3.44
C PHE A 268 -6.44 -18.34 -3.12
N GLN A 269 -5.18 -18.07 -3.44
CA GLN A 269 -4.07 -18.99 -3.14
C GLN A 269 -3.87 -19.20 -1.62
N PHE A 270 -4.48 -18.36 -0.78
CA PHE A 270 -4.39 -18.44 0.68
C PHE A 270 -5.67 -19.01 1.31
N THR A 271 -6.71 -19.29 0.51
CA THR A 271 -7.97 -19.81 1.02
C THR A 271 -8.06 -21.30 0.75
N ASN A 272 -8.40 -22.09 1.78
CA ASN A 272 -8.69 -23.51 1.63
C ASN A 272 -10.05 -23.75 0.95
N LYS A 273 -10.93 -22.73 0.99
CA LYS A 273 -12.32 -22.86 0.54
C LYS A 273 -12.43 -23.17 -0.96
N GLY A 274 -11.55 -22.63 -1.78
CA GLY A 274 -11.54 -22.95 -3.21
C GLY A 274 -11.16 -24.41 -3.50
N ALA A 275 -10.29 -25.00 -2.68
CA ALA A 275 -9.94 -26.42 -2.78
C ALA A 275 -11.06 -27.31 -2.21
N GLU A 276 -11.67 -26.93 -1.09
CA GLU A 276 -12.81 -27.65 -0.49
C GLU A 276 -14.06 -27.59 -1.38
N ASP A 277 -14.38 -26.43 -1.95
CA ASP A 277 -15.50 -26.28 -2.87
C ASP A 277 -15.27 -27.11 -4.16
N ALA A 278 -14.06 -27.10 -4.72
CA ALA A 278 -13.69 -27.91 -5.86
C ALA A 278 -13.76 -29.41 -5.53
N TYR A 279 -13.24 -29.82 -4.36
CA TYR A 279 -13.30 -31.20 -3.89
C TYR A 279 -14.76 -31.67 -3.76
N ASN A 280 -15.62 -30.90 -3.10
CA ASN A 280 -17.04 -31.22 -2.93
C ASN A 280 -17.79 -31.29 -4.26
N ILE A 281 -17.47 -30.40 -5.22
CA ILE A 281 -18.06 -30.43 -6.56
C ILE A 281 -17.61 -31.68 -7.30
N ILE A 282 -16.29 -32.02 -7.25
CA ILE A 282 -15.74 -33.21 -7.89
C ILE A 282 -16.34 -34.47 -7.26
N ASP A 283 -16.38 -34.58 -5.94
CA ASP A 283 -16.95 -35.71 -5.22
C ASP A 283 -18.41 -35.92 -5.56
N ASN A 284 -19.23 -34.84 -5.55
CA ASN A 284 -20.61 -34.89 -5.94
C ASN A 284 -20.80 -35.29 -7.41
N THR A 285 -19.91 -34.84 -8.30
CA THR A 285 -19.93 -35.24 -9.72
C THR A 285 -19.57 -36.70 -9.88
N MET A 286 -18.59 -37.18 -9.14
CA MET A 286 -18.10 -38.57 -9.20
C MET A 286 -19.11 -39.58 -8.59
N ARG A 287 -19.87 -39.18 -7.56
CA ARG A 287 -20.97 -40.04 -6.99
C ARG A 287 -22.00 -40.48 -8.02
N GLY A 288 -22.13 -39.76 -9.13
CA GLY A 288 -22.98 -40.16 -10.27
C GLY A 288 -22.39 -41.30 -11.10
N PHE A 289 -21.10 -41.59 -10.99
CA PHE A 289 -20.40 -42.60 -11.80
C PHE A 289 -20.14 -43.93 -11.07
N ASP A 290 -20.40 -44.03 -9.74
CA ASP A 290 -20.19 -45.27 -8.94
C ASP A 290 -21.12 -46.46 -9.35
N ARG A 291 -22.06 -46.24 -10.29
CA ARG A 291 -22.98 -47.28 -10.76
C ARG A 291 -22.51 -48.08 -11.99
N VAL A 292 -21.36 -47.82 -12.53
CA VAL A 292 -20.88 -48.40 -13.81
C VAL A 292 -19.89 -49.56 -13.64
N LEU A 293 -19.56 -49.94 -12.40
CA LEU A 293 -18.54 -50.96 -12.11
C LEU A 293 -19.11 -52.16 -11.32
N ASN A 294 -20.42 -52.52 -11.45
CA ASN A 294 -20.99 -53.79 -10.99
C ASN A 294 -21.46 -54.65 -12.15
#